data_c5790c9710ea739e7e3ba30638280041
#
_entry.id   c5790c9710ea739e7e3ba30638280041
#
_cell.length_a   1.000
_cell.length_b   1.000
_cell.length_c   1.000
_cell.angle_alpha   90.00
_cell.angle_beta   90.00
_cell.angle_gamma   90.00
#
_symmetry.space_group_name_H-M   'P 1'
#
loop_
_entity.id
_entity.type
_entity.pdbx_description
1 polymer ?
#
loop_
_entity_poly.entity_id
_entity_poly.type
_entity_poly.pdbx_seq_one_letter_code
_entity_poly.pdbx_strand_id
1 'polypeptide(L)'
;SSKNKRYCELTAQYWAWKNDKDSDYLGFWHYRRYMSFDTGKAKDSTIWGVIPREKITEKQLKEFAITESDMAEVIDGADLIMPDSWRVIDTVNLEKTGNLKNISLYEHWNQHLEKSDIDTLISVISEKYPEYTRALFEVLYSDTAPFYNMFIMKRELFQEYNEFCFGVLEEIEKQVDHEKYSVELYRTLGHIGERLVAIFAKHLEISRKEITILRLPVVQWSDTRPLPQKIEPKYSINNIPVVMACNNGYMKYTSVLLQSILENANSKNNYDISILHNDISVETQNRTLKHFNKDNFSVRFVDVSAKISQYGELKTNAHISVETYYRFLIPELFVHDKVVYIDCDTVVEEDIAKLFEIDIEDNYVGAVRDFDFIASNYTPERQEVYKKIFELP
;
A
#
# COMPACT_ATOMS: atom_id res chain seq x y z
N SER A 1 -17.71 -6.95 -3.17
CA SER A 1 -18.25 -8.11 -3.91
C SER A 1 -17.96 -9.40 -3.16
N SER A 2 -18.93 -10.32 -3.07
CA SER A 2 -18.73 -11.65 -2.48
C SER A 2 -17.71 -12.48 -3.25
N LYS A 3 -17.53 -12.21 -4.54
CA LYS A 3 -16.55 -12.87 -5.41
C LYS A 3 -15.11 -12.36 -5.24
N ASN A 4 -14.86 -11.26 -4.53
CA ASN A 4 -13.52 -10.65 -4.43
C ASN A 4 -12.46 -11.61 -3.88
N LYS A 5 -12.83 -12.53 -2.99
CA LYS A 5 -11.89 -13.52 -2.44
C LYS A 5 -11.30 -14.47 -3.50
N ARG A 6 -12.03 -14.75 -4.58
CA ARG A 6 -11.64 -15.65 -5.67
C ARG A 6 -11.09 -14.91 -6.88
N TYR A 7 -11.73 -13.79 -7.24
CA TYR A 7 -11.45 -13.01 -8.45
C TYR A 7 -10.45 -11.87 -8.23
N CYS A 8 -10.13 -11.51 -6.98
CA CYS A 8 -9.19 -10.45 -6.62
C CYS A 8 -9.45 -9.14 -7.39
N GLU A 9 -8.43 -8.59 -8.04
CA GLU A 9 -8.51 -7.38 -8.86
C GLU A 9 -9.46 -7.48 -10.05
N LEU A 10 -9.72 -8.69 -10.55
CA LEU A 10 -10.69 -8.92 -11.63
C LEU A 10 -12.10 -8.43 -11.27
N THR A 11 -12.44 -8.28 -9.98
CA THR A 11 -13.73 -7.70 -9.58
C THR A 11 -13.85 -6.22 -9.96
N ALA A 12 -12.76 -5.46 -9.90
CA ALA A 12 -12.72 -4.06 -10.36
C ALA A 12 -12.77 -3.99 -11.89
N GLN A 13 -12.03 -4.88 -12.56
CA GLN A 13 -12.04 -5.01 -14.01
C GLN A 13 -13.45 -5.34 -14.55
N TYR A 14 -14.15 -6.30 -13.89
CA TYR A 14 -15.54 -6.65 -14.24
C TYR A 14 -16.49 -5.45 -14.08
N TRP A 15 -16.32 -4.69 -12.98
CA TRP A 15 -17.14 -3.51 -12.75
C TRP A 15 -16.93 -2.46 -13.85
N ALA A 16 -15.69 -2.15 -14.20
CA ALA A 16 -15.38 -1.21 -15.28
C ALA A 16 -15.95 -1.68 -16.62
N TRP A 17 -15.80 -2.97 -16.96
CA TRP A 17 -16.36 -3.56 -18.16
C TRP A 17 -17.88 -3.36 -18.29
N LYS A 18 -18.60 -3.51 -17.17
CA LYS A 18 -20.08 -3.38 -17.17
C LYS A 18 -20.58 -1.94 -17.09
N ASN A 19 -19.80 -1.02 -16.50
CA ASN A 19 -20.29 0.31 -16.12
C ASN A 19 -19.62 1.46 -16.87
N ASP A 20 -18.34 1.35 -17.24
CA ASP A 20 -17.68 2.40 -18.01
C ASP A 20 -18.15 2.36 -19.48
N LYS A 21 -18.64 3.50 -19.98
CA LYS A 21 -19.17 3.63 -21.34
C LYS A 21 -18.50 4.73 -22.17
N ASP A 22 -17.70 5.57 -21.52
CA ASP A 22 -17.28 6.84 -22.09
C ASP A 22 -15.76 6.93 -22.31
N SER A 23 -14.93 6.14 -21.57
CA SER A 23 -13.47 6.19 -21.70
C SER A 23 -13.00 5.59 -23.03
N ASP A 24 -12.07 6.24 -23.72
CA ASP A 24 -11.47 5.72 -24.96
C ASP A 24 -10.48 4.58 -24.68
N TYR A 25 -9.81 4.66 -23.53
CA TYR A 25 -8.89 3.64 -23.02
C TYR A 25 -9.27 3.23 -21.60
N LEU A 26 -9.06 1.95 -21.27
CA LEU A 26 -9.21 1.43 -19.92
C LEU A 26 -7.94 0.70 -19.52
N GLY A 27 -7.46 0.98 -18.29
CA GLY A 27 -6.22 0.39 -17.78
C GLY A 27 -6.33 -0.04 -16.33
N PHE A 28 -5.54 -1.07 -15.99
CA PHE A 28 -5.44 -1.60 -14.63
C PHE A 28 -3.99 -1.77 -14.24
N TRP A 29 -3.66 -1.28 -13.05
CA TRP A 29 -2.35 -1.44 -12.43
C TRP A 29 -2.50 -2.05 -11.03
N HIS A 30 -1.43 -2.64 -10.53
CA HIS A 30 -1.37 -3.06 -9.14
C HIS A 30 -1.02 -1.88 -8.24
N TYR A 31 -1.43 -1.94 -6.98
CA TYR A 31 -1.15 -0.89 -5.99
C TYR A 31 0.35 -0.66 -5.73
N ARG A 32 1.20 -1.63 -6.05
CA ARG A 32 2.67 -1.56 -5.88
C ARG A 32 3.47 -1.69 -7.17
N ARG A 33 2.82 -1.87 -8.33
CA ARG A 33 3.51 -2.06 -9.60
C ARG A 33 2.91 -1.15 -10.64
N TYR A 34 3.77 -0.37 -11.27
CA TYR A 34 3.40 0.58 -12.32
C TYR A 34 4.23 0.29 -13.56
N MET A 35 3.68 0.48 -14.74
CA MET A 35 4.45 0.44 -15.97
C MET A 35 5.26 1.74 -16.10
N SER A 36 6.53 1.62 -16.51
CA SER A 36 7.35 2.77 -16.86
C SER A 36 7.10 3.14 -18.32
N PHE A 37 6.74 4.38 -18.59
CA PHE A 37 6.59 4.88 -19.96
C PHE A 37 7.92 5.29 -20.60
N ASP A 38 9.03 5.25 -19.84
CA ASP A 38 10.38 5.30 -20.39
C ASP A 38 10.87 3.88 -20.70
N THR A 39 10.80 3.47 -21.97
CA THR A 39 11.22 2.15 -22.45
C THR A 39 12.71 1.90 -22.25
N GLY A 40 13.56 2.95 -22.19
CA GLY A 40 14.98 2.84 -21.91
C GLY A 40 15.30 2.25 -20.54
N LYS A 41 14.33 2.24 -19.61
CA LYS A 41 14.46 1.67 -18.26
C LYS A 41 14.42 0.14 -18.21
N ALA A 42 14.08 -0.56 -19.28
CA ALA A 42 14.05 -2.03 -19.30
C ALA A 42 15.36 -2.68 -18.82
N LYS A 43 16.51 -2.04 -19.11
CA LYS A 43 17.84 -2.49 -18.66
C LYS A 43 18.06 -2.46 -17.15
N ASP A 44 17.26 -1.70 -16.42
CA ASP A 44 17.34 -1.55 -14.95
C ASP A 44 16.53 -2.64 -14.22
N SER A 45 15.84 -3.52 -14.98
CA SER A 45 15.05 -4.61 -14.41
C SER A 45 15.93 -5.69 -13.79
N THR A 46 15.49 -6.19 -12.64
CA THR A 46 16.09 -7.35 -11.96
C THR A 46 15.79 -8.64 -12.75
N ILE A 47 16.36 -9.77 -12.28
CA ILE A 47 16.03 -11.11 -12.81
C ILE A 47 14.53 -11.45 -12.70
N TRP A 48 13.78 -10.72 -11.87
CA TRP A 48 12.33 -10.88 -11.68
C TRP A 48 11.48 -9.97 -12.59
N GLY A 49 12.09 -9.27 -13.53
CA GLY A 49 11.40 -8.40 -14.47
C GLY A 49 10.81 -7.14 -13.87
N VAL A 50 11.33 -6.69 -12.72
CA VAL A 50 10.88 -5.46 -12.07
C VAL A 50 12.06 -4.54 -11.71
N ILE A 51 11.81 -3.25 -11.72
CA ILE A 51 12.74 -2.22 -11.25
C ILE A 51 12.33 -1.88 -9.81
N PRO A 52 13.09 -2.30 -8.78
CA PRO A 52 12.72 -2.06 -7.40
C PRO A 52 12.94 -0.59 -7.02
N ARG A 53 11.98 -0.02 -6.33
CA ARG A 53 12.04 1.31 -5.71
C ARG A 53 11.40 1.24 -4.32
N GLU A 54 11.87 2.11 -3.42
CA GLU A 54 11.35 2.12 -2.05
C GLU A 54 10.01 2.86 -1.97
N LYS A 55 9.95 4.11 -2.40
CA LYS A 55 8.80 4.99 -2.26
C LYS A 55 8.40 5.64 -3.57
N ILE A 56 7.12 5.99 -3.69
CA ILE A 56 6.63 6.81 -4.79
C ILE A 56 6.94 8.28 -4.45
N THR A 57 7.71 8.95 -5.32
CA THR A 57 8.01 10.38 -5.24
C THR A 57 7.78 11.03 -6.60
N GLU A 58 7.51 12.34 -6.64
CA GLU A 58 7.37 13.08 -7.89
C GLU A 58 8.60 12.95 -8.79
N LYS A 59 9.80 12.95 -8.19
CA LYS A 59 11.05 12.75 -8.92
C LYS A 59 11.08 11.40 -9.63
N GLN A 60 10.62 10.35 -8.96
CA GLN A 60 10.60 9.01 -9.53
C GLN A 60 9.47 8.83 -10.55
N LEU A 61 8.31 9.46 -10.33
CA LEU A 61 7.24 9.46 -11.35
C LEU A 61 7.74 10.10 -12.65
N LYS A 62 8.47 11.21 -12.58
CA LYS A 62 9.12 11.82 -13.73
C LYS A 62 10.24 10.95 -14.32
N GLU A 63 11.07 10.30 -13.47
CA GLU A 63 12.13 9.39 -13.91
C GLU A 63 11.61 8.24 -14.78
N PHE A 64 10.40 7.76 -14.49
CA PHE A 64 9.78 6.65 -15.21
C PHE A 64 8.73 7.10 -16.24
N ALA A 65 8.68 8.39 -16.54
CA ALA A 65 7.69 9.00 -17.43
C ALA A 65 6.23 8.63 -17.06
N ILE A 66 5.93 8.60 -15.76
CA ILE A 66 4.61 8.34 -15.19
C ILE A 66 3.96 9.69 -14.82
N THR A 67 3.90 10.59 -15.78
CA THR A 67 3.18 11.86 -15.67
C THR A 67 2.02 11.86 -16.67
N GLU A 68 1.01 12.66 -16.44
CA GLU A 68 -0.16 12.72 -17.34
C GLU A 68 0.23 12.97 -18.79
N SER A 69 1.13 13.94 -19.04
CA SER A 69 1.58 14.28 -20.39
C SER A 69 2.40 13.16 -21.04
N ASP A 70 3.34 12.57 -20.31
CA ASP A 70 4.21 11.51 -20.86
C ASP A 70 3.38 10.24 -21.18
N MET A 71 2.44 9.90 -20.30
CA MET A 71 1.56 8.75 -20.51
C MET A 71 0.62 8.94 -21.69
N ALA A 72 0.00 10.12 -21.83
CA ALA A 72 -0.96 10.40 -22.91
C ALA A 72 -0.31 10.21 -24.28
N GLU A 73 0.89 10.74 -24.50
CA GLU A 73 1.61 10.62 -25.78
C GLU A 73 1.84 9.16 -26.17
N VAL A 74 2.21 8.32 -25.20
CA VAL A 74 2.50 6.90 -25.45
C VAL A 74 1.20 6.08 -25.63
N ILE A 75 0.16 6.40 -24.85
CA ILE A 75 -1.13 5.69 -24.90
C ILE A 75 -1.80 5.91 -26.26
N ASP A 76 -1.78 7.13 -26.78
CA ASP A 76 -2.39 7.45 -28.08
C ASP A 76 -1.73 6.68 -29.26
N GLY A 77 -0.48 6.26 -29.09
CA GLY A 77 0.28 5.50 -30.08
C GLY A 77 0.07 3.98 -30.07
N ALA A 78 -0.72 3.46 -29.13
CA ALA A 78 -0.87 2.01 -28.97
C ALA A 78 -2.35 1.57 -28.84
N ASP A 79 -2.64 0.34 -29.25
CA ASP A 79 -3.95 -0.26 -29.06
C ASP A 79 -4.02 -1.07 -27.76
N LEU A 80 -2.89 -1.69 -27.39
CA LEU A 80 -2.68 -2.43 -26.15
C LEU A 80 -1.31 -2.11 -25.58
N ILE A 81 -1.26 -1.72 -24.32
CA ILE A 81 -0.02 -1.58 -23.54
C ILE A 81 -0.04 -2.60 -22.41
N MET A 82 1.06 -3.31 -22.21
CA MET A 82 1.18 -4.33 -21.17
C MET A 82 2.63 -4.44 -20.68
N PRO A 83 2.89 -5.15 -19.56
CA PRO A 83 4.24 -5.39 -19.09
C PRO A 83 5.12 -6.11 -20.11
N ASP A 84 6.42 -5.82 -20.07
CA ASP A 84 7.44 -6.62 -20.77
C ASP A 84 7.35 -8.09 -20.37
N SER A 85 7.64 -8.97 -21.32
CA SER A 85 7.82 -10.39 -21.03
C SER A 85 9.15 -10.63 -20.33
N TRP A 86 9.13 -11.43 -19.29
CA TRP A 86 10.29 -11.74 -18.48
C TRP A 86 10.52 -13.23 -18.37
N ARG A 87 11.76 -13.63 -18.04
CA ARG A 87 12.13 -15.06 -17.90
C ARG A 87 11.33 -15.74 -16.82
N VAL A 88 10.81 -16.91 -17.11
CA VAL A 88 10.16 -17.78 -16.12
C VAL A 88 11.25 -18.61 -15.42
N ILE A 89 11.50 -18.31 -14.16
CA ILE A 89 12.59 -18.91 -13.38
C ILE A 89 12.07 -20.09 -12.56
N ASP A 90 12.82 -21.18 -12.56
CA ASP A 90 12.62 -22.32 -11.65
C ASP A 90 13.04 -21.92 -10.23
N THR A 91 12.09 -21.38 -9.47
CA THR A 91 12.32 -20.89 -8.10
C THR A 91 12.66 -22.03 -7.15
N VAL A 92 12.10 -23.23 -7.34
CA VAL A 92 12.39 -24.42 -6.54
C VAL A 92 13.82 -24.88 -6.74
N ASN A 93 14.31 -24.86 -7.98
CA ASN A 93 15.71 -25.19 -8.27
C ASN A 93 16.65 -24.11 -7.74
N LEU A 94 16.28 -22.82 -7.89
CA LEU A 94 17.08 -21.70 -7.39
C LEU A 94 17.28 -21.77 -5.87
N GLU A 95 16.22 -22.05 -5.11
CA GLU A 95 16.28 -22.19 -3.66
C GLU A 95 17.16 -23.38 -3.22
N LYS A 96 17.09 -24.49 -3.96
CA LYS A 96 17.85 -25.71 -3.63
C LYS A 96 19.32 -25.65 -4.02
N THR A 97 19.63 -25.03 -5.15
CA THR A 97 20.98 -25.14 -5.76
C THR A 97 21.69 -23.81 -5.92
N GLY A 98 21.02 -22.69 -5.76
CA GLY A 98 21.53 -21.34 -6.07
C GLY A 98 21.68 -21.05 -7.58
N ASN A 99 21.33 -22.01 -8.47
CA ASN A 99 21.50 -21.86 -9.90
C ASN A 99 20.22 -21.40 -10.59
N LEU A 100 20.35 -20.41 -11.47
CA LEU A 100 19.25 -19.96 -12.33
C LEU A 100 18.98 -20.98 -13.42
N LYS A 101 17.72 -21.37 -13.56
CA LYS A 101 17.23 -22.21 -14.65
C LYS A 101 15.91 -21.63 -15.15
N ASN A 102 15.76 -21.52 -16.47
CA ASN A 102 14.48 -21.18 -17.09
C ASN A 102 13.61 -22.44 -17.23
N ILE A 103 12.31 -22.25 -17.04
CA ILE A 103 11.28 -23.27 -17.27
C ILE A 103 10.14 -22.65 -18.06
N SER A 104 9.26 -23.47 -18.60
CA SER A 104 8.04 -22.99 -19.22
C SER A 104 7.06 -22.43 -18.19
N LEU A 105 6.14 -21.58 -18.63
CA LEU A 105 5.06 -21.07 -17.77
C LEU A 105 4.17 -22.21 -17.24
N TYR A 106 3.99 -23.28 -18.03
CA TYR A 106 3.27 -24.48 -17.62
C TYR A 106 3.97 -25.22 -16.48
N GLU A 107 5.30 -25.41 -16.57
CA GLU A 107 6.09 -26.01 -15.48
C GLU A 107 6.06 -25.14 -14.21
N HIS A 108 6.19 -23.83 -14.37
CA HIS A 108 6.09 -22.88 -13.25
C HIS A 108 4.72 -22.95 -12.56
N TRP A 109 3.63 -23.07 -13.33
CA TRP A 109 2.29 -23.27 -12.76
C TRP A 109 2.24 -24.51 -11.89
N ASN A 110 2.72 -25.64 -12.41
CA ASN A 110 2.72 -26.93 -11.71
C ASN A 110 3.59 -26.96 -10.44
N GLN A 111 4.53 -26.03 -10.30
CA GLN A 111 5.33 -25.89 -9.08
C GLN A 111 4.61 -25.12 -7.96
N HIS A 112 3.71 -24.23 -8.30
CA HIS A 112 3.16 -23.24 -7.36
C HIS A 112 1.64 -23.30 -7.20
N LEU A 113 0.93 -23.89 -8.15
CA LEU A 113 -0.53 -23.91 -8.22
C LEU A 113 -1.04 -25.33 -8.51
N GLU A 114 -2.35 -25.52 -8.44
CA GLU A 114 -2.96 -26.81 -8.74
C GLU A 114 -2.90 -27.13 -10.23
N LYS A 115 -2.34 -28.30 -10.55
CA LYS A 115 -2.22 -28.77 -11.92
C LYS A 115 -3.59 -28.94 -12.60
N SER A 116 -4.60 -29.39 -11.88
CA SER A 116 -5.95 -29.55 -12.41
C SER A 116 -6.56 -28.26 -12.95
N ASP A 117 -6.16 -27.10 -12.41
CA ASP A 117 -6.71 -25.81 -12.81
C ASP A 117 -6.15 -25.40 -14.19
N ILE A 118 -4.85 -25.62 -14.44
CA ILE A 118 -4.26 -25.33 -15.74
C ILE A 118 -4.76 -26.32 -16.80
N ASP A 119 -4.97 -27.59 -16.43
CA ASP A 119 -5.55 -28.60 -17.33
C ASP A 119 -7.01 -28.23 -17.69
N THR A 120 -7.78 -27.70 -16.72
CA THR A 120 -9.13 -27.17 -16.95
C THR A 120 -9.10 -25.94 -17.87
N LEU A 121 -8.16 -25.01 -17.66
CA LEU A 121 -7.98 -23.86 -18.55
C LEU A 121 -7.71 -24.29 -19.99
N ILE A 122 -6.83 -25.28 -20.19
CA ILE A 122 -6.50 -25.84 -21.52
C ILE A 122 -7.75 -26.43 -22.17
N SER A 123 -8.53 -27.23 -21.43
CA SER A 123 -9.76 -27.86 -21.94
C SER A 123 -10.81 -26.79 -22.33
N VAL A 124 -11.09 -25.85 -21.42
CA VAL A 124 -12.09 -24.79 -21.66
C VAL A 124 -11.74 -23.95 -22.89
N ILE A 125 -10.49 -23.51 -23.00
CA ILE A 125 -10.08 -22.71 -24.18
C ILE A 125 -10.13 -23.54 -25.45
N SER A 126 -9.60 -24.75 -25.44
CA SER A 126 -9.55 -25.58 -26.64
C SER A 126 -10.93 -25.99 -27.17
N GLU A 127 -11.91 -26.18 -26.26
CA GLU A 127 -13.27 -26.61 -26.63
C GLU A 127 -14.20 -25.43 -26.95
N LYS A 128 -14.11 -24.33 -26.21
CA LYS A 128 -15.08 -23.23 -26.31
C LYS A 128 -14.56 -21.97 -26.99
N TYR A 129 -13.23 -21.82 -27.05
CA TYR A 129 -12.54 -20.67 -27.64
C TYR A 129 -11.40 -21.14 -28.57
N PRO A 130 -11.66 -22.03 -29.54
CA PRO A 130 -10.62 -22.72 -30.32
C PRO A 130 -9.69 -21.77 -31.06
N GLU A 131 -10.13 -20.55 -31.40
CA GLU A 131 -9.31 -19.52 -32.04
C GLU A 131 -8.14 -19.05 -31.15
N TYR A 132 -8.24 -19.20 -29.83
CA TYR A 132 -7.17 -18.88 -28.89
C TYR A 132 -6.22 -20.05 -28.60
N THR A 133 -6.52 -21.25 -29.06
CA THR A 133 -5.75 -22.49 -28.72
C THR A 133 -4.29 -22.38 -29.09
N ARG A 134 -3.96 -21.82 -30.25
CA ARG A 134 -2.56 -21.62 -30.66
C ARG A 134 -1.85 -20.66 -29.71
N ALA A 135 -2.46 -19.53 -29.40
CA ALA A 135 -1.91 -18.54 -28.48
C ALA A 135 -1.72 -19.08 -27.06
N LEU A 136 -2.68 -19.88 -26.58
CA LEU A 136 -2.61 -20.60 -25.30
C LEU A 136 -1.33 -21.44 -25.20
N PHE A 137 -1.07 -22.30 -26.19
CA PHE A 137 0.10 -23.18 -26.14
C PHE A 137 1.41 -22.40 -26.34
N GLU A 138 1.43 -21.37 -27.21
CA GLU A 138 2.61 -20.52 -27.35
C GLU A 138 2.95 -19.79 -26.04
N VAL A 139 1.95 -19.36 -25.25
CA VAL A 139 2.16 -18.72 -23.95
C VAL A 139 2.58 -19.75 -22.89
N LEU A 140 1.86 -20.87 -22.76
CA LEU A 140 2.12 -21.84 -21.69
C LEU A 140 3.49 -22.53 -21.81
N TYR A 141 3.97 -22.78 -23.03
CA TYR A 141 5.25 -23.44 -23.26
C TYR A 141 6.41 -22.45 -23.52
N SER A 142 6.16 -21.14 -23.41
CA SER A 142 7.23 -20.14 -23.42
C SER A 142 8.00 -20.15 -22.10
N ASP A 143 9.30 -19.89 -22.16
CA ASP A 143 10.17 -19.63 -21.00
C ASP A 143 10.21 -18.14 -20.62
N THR A 144 9.39 -17.32 -21.26
CA THR A 144 9.15 -15.92 -20.96
C THR A 144 7.65 -15.65 -20.90
N ALA A 145 7.24 -14.78 -19.96
CA ALA A 145 5.85 -14.37 -19.84
C ALA A 145 5.75 -12.92 -19.33
N PRO A 146 4.73 -12.16 -19.73
CA PRO A 146 4.34 -10.98 -19.00
C PRO A 146 3.65 -11.46 -17.72
N PHE A 147 4.24 -11.17 -16.58
CA PHE A 147 3.60 -11.36 -15.29
C PHE A 147 2.74 -10.15 -14.97
N TYR A 148 1.84 -10.32 -14.03
CA TYR A 148 0.89 -9.33 -13.55
C TYR A 148 -0.30 -9.10 -14.49
N ASN A 149 -1.46 -8.92 -13.88
CA ASN A 149 -2.69 -8.54 -14.59
C ASN A 149 -2.73 -7.01 -14.76
N MET A 150 -1.83 -6.48 -15.59
CA MET A 150 -1.69 -5.05 -15.86
C MET A 150 -1.76 -4.81 -17.37
N PHE A 151 -2.56 -3.83 -17.75
CA PHE A 151 -2.70 -3.43 -19.15
C PHE A 151 -3.35 -2.04 -19.27
N ILE A 152 -3.22 -1.42 -20.46
CA ILE A 152 -4.04 -0.33 -20.93
C ILE A 152 -4.51 -0.73 -22.33
N MET A 153 -5.80 -0.71 -22.59
CA MET A 153 -6.39 -1.13 -23.86
C MET A 153 -7.34 -0.07 -24.41
N LYS A 154 -7.38 0.08 -25.73
CA LYS A 154 -8.52 0.75 -26.38
C LYS A 154 -9.82 0.06 -25.99
N ARG A 155 -10.89 0.84 -25.93
CA ARG A 155 -12.22 0.37 -25.51
C ARG A 155 -12.66 -0.91 -26.22
N GLU A 156 -12.52 -0.96 -27.53
CA GLU A 156 -12.96 -2.11 -28.33
C GLU A 156 -12.23 -3.38 -27.93
N LEU A 157 -10.90 -3.30 -27.77
CA LEU A 157 -10.08 -4.43 -27.30
C LEU A 157 -10.40 -4.80 -25.85
N PHE A 158 -10.68 -3.81 -24.99
CA PHE A 158 -11.08 -4.05 -23.62
C PHE A 158 -12.42 -4.80 -23.54
N GLN A 159 -13.38 -4.48 -24.38
CA GLN A 159 -14.65 -5.20 -24.46
C GLN A 159 -14.42 -6.65 -24.90
N GLU A 160 -13.71 -6.85 -26.01
CA GLU A 160 -13.38 -8.18 -26.54
C GLU A 160 -12.58 -9.01 -25.54
N TYR A 161 -11.57 -8.44 -24.92
CA TYR A 161 -10.78 -9.13 -23.88
C TYR A 161 -11.66 -9.58 -22.70
N ASN A 162 -12.57 -8.73 -22.23
CA ASN A 162 -13.39 -9.08 -21.06
C ASN A 162 -14.47 -10.13 -21.41
N GLU A 163 -14.99 -10.14 -22.62
CA GLU A 163 -15.88 -11.20 -23.09
C GLU A 163 -15.15 -12.56 -23.07
N PHE A 164 -13.93 -12.61 -23.61
CA PHE A 164 -13.08 -13.81 -23.54
C PHE A 164 -12.71 -14.16 -22.10
N CYS A 165 -12.15 -13.21 -21.35
CA CYS A 165 -11.63 -13.43 -19.99
C CYS A 165 -12.71 -13.96 -19.04
N PHE A 166 -13.81 -13.26 -18.93
CA PHE A 166 -14.88 -13.65 -18.00
C PHE A 166 -15.67 -14.86 -18.50
N GLY A 167 -15.79 -15.06 -19.81
CA GLY A 167 -16.36 -16.26 -20.37
C GLY A 167 -15.56 -17.50 -20.00
N VAL A 168 -14.23 -17.47 -20.13
CA VAL A 168 -13.34 -18.56 -19.70
C VAL A 168 -13.41 -18.77 -18.19
N LEU A 169 -13.32 -17.69 -17.38
CA LEU A 169 -13.33 -17.79 -15.93
C LEU A 169 -14.66 -18.36 -15.39
N GLU A 170 -15.80 -17.99 -15.97
CA GLU A 170 -17.10 -18.55 -15.60
C GLU A 170 -17.22 -20.04 -15.89
N GLU A 171 -16.63 -20.53 -16.96
CA GLU A 171 -16.60 -21.97 -17.28
C GLU A 171 -15.68 -22.74 -16.33
N ILE A 172 -14.53 -22.17 -15.96
CA ILE A 172 -13.60 -22.75 -15.00
C ILE A 172 -14.23 -22.78 -13.59
N GLU A 173 -14.89 -21.67 -13.18
CA GLU A 173 -15.55 -21.59 -11.85
C GLU A 173 -16.57 -22.72 -11.64
N LYS A 174 -17.21 -23.23 -12.69
CA LYS A 174 -18.16 -24.35 -12.62
C LYS A 174 -17.49 -25.71 -12.39
N GLN A 175 -16.20 -25.83 -12.70
CA GLN A 175 -15.47 -27.10 -12.70
C GLN A 175 -14.48 -27.20 -11.54
N VAL A 176 -14.07 -26.08 -10.94
CA VAL A 176 -13.08 -26.02 -9.87
C VAL A 176 -13.80 -26.06 -8.50
N ASP A 177 -13.42 -27.02 -7.66
CA ASP A 177 -13.93 -27.15 -6.29
C ASP A 177 -13.09 -26.30 -5.32
N HIS A 178 -13.43 -25.03 -5.22
CA HIS A 178 -12.72 -24.07 -4.37
C HIS A 178 -12.73 -24.43 -2.87
N GLU A 179 -13.67 -25.21 -2.39
CA GLU A 179 -13.79 -25.58 -0.97
C GLU A 179 -12.64 -26.50 -0.51
N LYS A 180 -11.93 -27.13 -1.44
CA LYS A 180 -10.78 -27.99 -1.16
C LYS A 180 -9.45 -27.25 -1.12
N TYR A 181 -9.43 -25.96 -1.44
CA TYR A 181 -8.19 -25.21 -1.60
C TYR A 181 -7.71 -24.55 -0.32
N SER A 182 -6.39 -24.45 -0.16
CA SER A 182 -5.78 -23.58 0.84
C SER A 182 -6.15 -22.11 0.58
N VAL A 183 -5.92 -21.24 1.56
CA VAL A 183 -6.18 -19.79 1.42
C VAL A 183 -5.45 -19.18 0.21
N GLU A 184 -4.26 -19.67 -0.10
CA GLU A 184 -3.45 -19.21 -1.23
C GLU A 184 -4.03 -19.69 -2.57
N LEU A 185 -4.35 -20.96 -2.66
CA LEU A 185 -4.93 -21.59 -3.86
C LEU A 185 -6.39 -21.16 -4.13
N TYR A 186 -7.08 -20.66 -3.10
CA TYR A 186 -8.44 -20.13 -3.25
C TYR A 186 -8.54 -18.98 -4.27
N ARG A 187 -7.39 -18.34 -4.59
CA ARG A 187 -7.25 -17.25 -5.56
C ARG A 187 -6.93 -17.72 -6.98
N THR A 188 -7.11 -18.99 -7.29
CA THR A 188 -6.74 -19.59 -8.59
C THR A 188 -7.33 -18.83 -9.78
N LEU A 189 -8.57 -18.32 -9.69
CA LEU A 189 -9.18 -17.52 -10.77
C LEU A 189 -8.43 -16.20 -11.03
N GLY A 190 -7.90 -15.56 -9.99
CA GLY A 190 -7.02 -14.41 -10.13
C GLY A 190 -5.73 -14.75 -10.87
N HIS A 191 -5.11 -15.88 -10.51
CA HIS A 191 -3.90 -16.37 -11.18
C HIS A 191 -4.15 -16.77 -12.64
N ILE A 192 -5.32 -17.35 -12.95
CA ILE A 192 -5.72 -17.63 -14.34
C ILE A 192 -5.89 -16.31 -15.10
N GLY A 193 -6.52 -15.30 -14.51
CA GLY A 193 -6.69 -13.99 -15.14
C GLY A 193 -5.39 -13.35 -15.63
N GLU A 194 -4.31 -13.49 -14.86
CA GLU A 194 -2.97 -13.03 -15.29
C GLU A 194 -2.46 -13.73 -16.58
N ARG A 195 -2.90 -14.96 -16.84
CA ARG A 195 -2.51 -15.71 -18.06
C ARG A 195 -3.41 -15.35 -19.22
N LEU A 196 -4.68 -15.06 -18.95
CA LEU A 196 -5.63 -14.74 -20.01
C LEU A 196 -5.28 -13.47 -20.77
N VAL A 197 -4.76 -12.44 -20.12
CA VAL A 197 -4.30 -11.23 -20.83
C VAL A 197 -3.10 -11.52 -21.74
N ALA A 198 -2.18 -12.40 -21.29
CA ALA A 198 -1.05 -12.82 -22.13
C ALA A 198 -1.51 -13.64 -23.34
N ILE A 199 -2.47 -14.55 -23.15
CA ILE A 199 -3.06 -15.37 -24.22
C ILE A 199 -3.81 -14.47 -25.21
N PHE A 200 -4.58 -13.53 -24.74
CA PHE A 200 -5.28 -12.56 -25.59
C PHE A 200 -4.30 -11.72 -26.44
N ALA A 201 -3.27 -11.14 -25.81
CA ALA A 201 -2.25 -10.38 -26.52
C ALA A 201 -1.52 -11.25 -27.57
N LYS A 202 -1.18 -12.49 -27.22
CA LYS A 202 -0.57 -13.43 -28.16
C LYS A 202 -1.50 -13.77 -29.33
N HIS A 203 -2.79 -13.94 -29.07
CA HIS A 203 -3.77 -14.15 -30.12
C HIS A 203 -3.81 -12.95 -31.09
N LEU A 204 -3.81 -11.71 -30.58
CA LEU A 204 -3.73 -10.52 -31.42
C LEU A 204 -2.44 -10.49 -32.25
N GLU A 205 -1.29 -10.77 -31.65
CA GLU A 205 -0.01 -10.84 -32.38
C GLU A 205 -0.03 -11.84 -33.54
N ILE A 206 -0.75 -12.96 -33.40
CA ILE A 206 -0.87 -14.00 -34.42
C ILE A 206 -1.88 -13.61 -35.50
N SER A 207 -3.04 -13.09 -35.12
CA SER A 207 -4.22 -12.97 -35.98
C SER A 207 -4.43 -11.58 -36.56
N ARG A 208 -3.97 -10.50 -35.88
CA ARG A 208 -4.23 -9.11 -36.22
C ARG A 208 -2.96 -8.27 -36.21
N LYS A 209 -2.25 -8.26 -37.32
CA LYS A 209 -0.96 -7.56 -37.48
C LYS A 209 -1.05 -6.03 -37.45
N GLU A 210 -2.24 -5.48 -37.65
CA GLU A 210 -2.54 -4.06 -37.57
C GLU A 210 -2.60 -3.52 -36.13
N ILE A 211 -2.77 -4.38 -35.14
CA ILE A 211 -2.84 -4.00 -33.74
C ILE A 211 -1.44 -3.68 -33.20
N THR A 212 -1.29 -2.48 -32.66
CA THR A 212 -0.06 -2.02 -32.03
C THR A 212 -0.02 -2.43 -30.57
N ILE A 213 0.83 -3.41 -30.22
CA ILE A 213 1.05 -3.85 -28.84
C ILE A 213 2.39 -3.30 -28.34
N LEU A 214 2.32 -2.43 -27.34
CA LEU A 214 3.50 -1.87 -26.67
C LEU A 214 3.77 -2.62 -25.37
N ARG A 215 5.03 -2.97 -25.14
CA ARG A 215 5.48 -3.60 -23.89
C ARG A 215 6.34 -2.65 -23.11
N LEU A 216 6.07 -2.52 -21.80
CA LEU A 216 6.72 -1.55 -20.93
C LEU A 216 7.36 -2.22 -19.70
N PRO A 217 8.52 -1.71 -19.24
CA PRO A 217 9.15 -2.15 -18.00
C PRO A 217 8.23 -1.91 -16.80
N VAL A 218 8.38 -2.72 -15.76
CA VAL A 218 7.58 -2.61 -14.53
C VAL A 218 8.43 -2.07 -13.39
N VAL A 219 7.95 -1.01 -12.75
CA VAL A 219 8.49 -0.50 -11.49
C VAL A 219 7.72 -1.08 -10.33
N GLN A 220 8.43 -1.65 -9.35
CA GLN A 220 7.83 -2.19 -8.14
C GLN A 220 8.23 -1.35 -6.93
N TRP A 221 7.23 -0.83 -6.22
CA TRP A 221 7.37 -0.03 -5.03
C TRP A 221 7.26 -0.88 -3.78
N SER A 222 8.22 -0.77 -2.86
CA SER A 222 8.18 -1.49 -1.58
C SER A 222 7.19 -0.85 -0.61
N ASP A 223 7.12 0.48 -0.61
CA ASP A 223 6.19 1.25 0.21
C ASP A 223 5.38 2.23 -0.66
N THR A 224 4.08 2.01 -0.72
CA THR A 224 3.12 2.85 -1.47
C THR A 224 2.25 3.72 -0.57
N ARG A 225 2.49 3.67 0.74
CA ARG A 225 1.75 4.52 1.67
C ARG A 225 2.16 5.98 1.47
N PRO A 226 1.21 6.91 1.41
CA PRO A 226 1.53 8.33 1.32
C PRO A 226 2.32 8.75 2.57
N LEU A 227 3.35 9.57 2.39
CA LEU A 227 3.99 10.22 3.53
C LEU A 227 3.00 11.19 4.16
N PRO A 228 2.91 11.26 5.50
CA PRO A 228 2.10 12.28 6.15
C PRO A 228 2.52 13.66 5.66
N GLN A 229 1.54 14.45 5.24
CA GLN A 229 1.78 15.85 4.92
C GLN A 229 2.15 16.60 6.21
N LYS A 230 2.90 17.70 6.07
CA LYS A 230 3.15 18.59 7.19
C LYS A 230 1.81 19.12 7.74
N ILE A 231 1.70 19.11 9.06
CA ILE A 231 0.47 19.43 9.77
C ILE A 231 0.49 20.91 10.09
N GLU A 232 -0.35 21.65 9.37
CA GLU A 232 -0.59 23.08 9.59
C GLU A 232 -1.56 23.30 10.76
N PRO A 233 -1.48 24.44 11.46
CA PRO A 233 -2.47 24.82 12.49
C PRO A 233 -3.88 24.78 11.92
N LYS A 234 -4.81 24.17 12.65
CA LYS A 234 -6.22 24.15 12.27
C LYS A 234 -6.87 25.53 12.41
N TYR A 235 -6.43 26.29 13.39
CA TYR A 235 -6.97 27.61 13.71
C TYR A 235 -5.87 28.66 13.60
N SER A 236 -6.21 29.83 13.05
CA SER A 236 -5.27 30.93 12.85
C SER A 236 -5.07 31.80 14.11
N ILE A 237 -5.95 31.67 15.12
CA ILE A 237 -5.94 32.48 16.34
C ILE A 237 -6.09 31.56 17.54
N ASN A 238 -5.34 31.82 18.61
CA ASN A 238 -5.40 31.08 19.87
C ASN A 238 -5.42 29.56 19.71
N ASN A 239 -4.60 29.06 18.79
CA ASN A 239 -4.49 27.63 18.48
C ASN A 239 -3.65 26.94 19.55
N ILE A 240 -4.22 25.97 20.22
CA ILE A 240 -3.55 25.13 21.22
C ILE A 240 -3.31 23.74 20.59
N PRO A 241 -2.14 23.49 20.01
CA PRO A 241 -1.83 22.23 19.38
C PRO A 241 -1.47 21.17 20.43
N VAL A 242 -2.28 20.12 20.50
CA VAL A 242 -2.07 18.96 21.37
C VAL A 242 -1.85 17.72 20.54
N VAL A 243 -0.80 16.99 20.84
CA VAL A 243 -0.43 15.77 20.14
C VAL A 243 -0.44 14.59 21.10
N MET A 244 -0.99 13.48 20.67
CA MET A 244 -0.95 12.20 21.39
C MET A 244 -0.70 11.07 20.41
N ALA A 245 -0.29 9.91 20.92
CA ALA A 245 -0.05 8.72 20.11
C ALA A 245 -0.78 7.54 20.73
N CYS A 246 -1.50 6.76 19.92
CA CYS A 246 -2.14 5.54 20.39
C CYS A 246 -2.42 4.55 19.25
N ASN A 247 -2.74 3.32 19.61
CA ASN A 247 -3.29 2.31 18.71
C ASN A 247 -4.81 2.17 18.86
N ASN A 248 -5.42 1.36 18.00
CA ASN A 248 -6.86 1.15 18.03
C ASN A 248 -7.37 0.59 19.38
N GLY A 249 -6.56 -0.23 20.08
CA GLY A 249 -6.92 -0.79 21.39
C GLY A 249 -6.96 0.26 22.52
N TYR A 250 -6.12 1.29 22.42
CA TYR A 250 -6.02 2.38 23.41
C TYR A 250 -7.02 3.52 23.15
N MET A 251 -7.76 3.55 22.06
CA MET A 251 -8.76 4.59 21.76
C MET A 251 -9.82 4.77 22.86
N LYS A 252 -10.10 3.74 23.65
CA LYS A 252 -11.01 3.83 24.81
C LYS A 252 -10.46 4.76 25.89
N TYR A 253 -9.16 4.71 26.18
CA TYR A 253 -8.50 5.60 27.14
C TYR A 253 -8.33 7.00 26.55
N THR A 254 -7.90 7.07 25.31
CA THR A 254 -7.79 8.31 24.54
C THR A 254 -9.12 9.08 24.52
N SER A 255 -10.26 8.38 24.45
CA SER A 255 -11.59 9.03 24.50
C SER A 255 -11.86 9.68 25.85
N VAL A 256 -11.36 9.10 26.95
CA VAL A 256 -11.46 9.72 28.29
C VAL A 256 -10.59 10.98 28.36
N LEU A 257 -9.37 10.91 27.85
CA LEU A 257 -8.48 12.06 27.75
C LEU A 257 -9.12 13.19 26.92
N LEU A 258 -9.62 12.88 25.72
CA LEU A 258 -10.29 13.86 24.86
C LEU A 258 -11.48 14.53 25.57
N GLN A 259 -12.27 13.75 26.30
CA GLN A 259 -13.40 14.25 27.05
C GLN A 259 -12.95 15.20 28.20
N SER A 260 -11.89 14.81 28.92
CA SER A 260 -11.34 15.65 29.99
C SER A 260 -10.76 16.96 29.48
N ILE A 261 -10.07 16.96 28.33
CA ILE A 261 -9.61 18.20 27.68
C ILE A 261 -10.81 19.06 27.29
N LEU A 262 -11.85 18.48 26.69
CA LEU A 262 -13.03 19.20 26.22
C LEU A 262 -13.82 19.85 27.39
N GLU A 263 -13.96 19.15 28.52
CA GLU A 263 -14.67 19.64 29.70
C GLU A 263 -13.94 20.80 30.38
N ASN A 264 -12.61 20.82 30.33
CA ASN A 264 -11.78 21.87 30.90
C ASN A 264 -11.36 22.95 29.88
N ALA A 265 -11.85 22.85 28.64
CA ALA A 265 -11.50 23.76 27.56
C ALA A 265 -12.08 25.17 27.77
N ASN A 266 -11.24 26.19 27.61
CA ASN A 266 -11.66 27.58 27.66
C ASN A 266 -12.24 28.02 26.31
N SER A 267 -13.41 28.68 26.33
CA SER A 267 -14.08 29.15 25.10
C SER A 267 -13.29 30.20 24.30
N LYS A 268 -12.24 30.81 24.88
CA LYS A 268 -11.36 31.76 24.18
C LYS A 268 -10.25 31.08 23.34
N ASN A 269 -10.00 29.81 23.59
CA ASN A 269 -8.96 29.04 22.94
C ASN A 269 -9.55 28.06 21.91
N ASN A 270 -8.74 27.68 20.96
CA ASN A 270 -9.07 26.70 19.91
C ASN A 270 -8.13 25.49 20.06
N TYR A 271 -8.68 24.32 20.32
CA TYR A 271 -7.91 23.11 20.61
C TYR A 271 -7.75 22.27 19.34
N ASP A 272 -6.51 22.13 18.92
CA ASP A 272 -6.12 21.43 17.70
C ASP A 272 -5.45 20.10 18.06
N ILE A 273 -6.25 19.04 18.16
CA ILE A 273 -5.81 17.75 18.65
C ILE A 273 -5.38 16.87 17.47
N SER A 274 -4.17 16.35 17.52
CA SER A 274 -3.64 15.39 16.53
C SER A 274 -3.33 14.06 17.19
N ILE A 275 -3.91 12.97 16.67
CA ILE A 275 -3.69 11.59 17.13
C ILE A 275 -2.81 10.87 16.12
N LEU A 276 -1.55 10.59 16.49
CA LEU A 276 -0.61 9.83 15.70
C LEU A 276 -0.91 8.33 15.85
N HIS A 277 -1.07 7.60 14.73
CA HIS A 277 -1.43 6.19 14.76
C HIS A 277 -0.93 5.45 13.52
N ASN A 278 -1.03 4.10 13.53
CA ASN A 278 -0.78 3.25 12.37
C ASN A 278 -1.89 2.21 12.11
N ASP A 279 -2.84 2.02 13.03
CA ASP A 279 -3.82 0.92 12.99
C ASP A 279 -5.25 1.31 13.36
N ILE A 280 -5.54 2.60 13.68
CA ILE A 280 -6.88 3.01 14.09
C ILE A 280 -7.84 2.88 12.92
N SER A 281 -8.89 2.05 13.10
CA SER A 281 -9.87 1.78 12.05
C SER A 281 -10.66 3.04 11.68
N VAL A 282 -11.07 3.12 10.40
CA VAL A 282 -11.89 4.24 9.88
C VAL A 282 -13.20 4.38 10.66
N GLU A 283 -13.79 3.27 11.12
CA GLU A 283 -15.01 3.30 11.95
C GLU A 283 -14.74 4.01 13.27
N THR A 284 -13.63 3.66 13.95
CA THR A 284 -13.23 4.28 15.21
C THR A 284 -12.92 5.77 15.01
N GLN A 285 -12.21 6.13 13.94
CA GLN A 285 -11.94 7.52 13.60
C GLN A 285 -13.24 8.30 13.40
N ASN A 286 -14.15 7.84 12.56
CA ASN A 286 -15.42 8.51 12.27
C ASN A 286 -16.28 8.69 13.52
N ARG A 287 -16.34 7.68 14.40
CA ARG A 287 -17.06 7.77 15.68
C ARG A 287 -16.47 8.85 16.58
N THR A 288 -15.15 8.90 16.69
CA THR A 288 -14.43 9.90 17.49
C THR A 288 -14.65 11.31 16.94
N LEU A 289 -14.47 11.50 15.63
CA LEU A 289 -14.66 12.80 14.98
C LEU A 289 -16.10 13.32 15.15
N LYS A 290 -17.08 12.45 15.02
CA LYS A 290 -18.50 12.81 15.20
C LYS A 290 -18.80 13.28 16.63
N HIS A 291 -18.13 12.72 17.63
CA HIS A 291 -18.36 13.05 19.04
C HIS A 291 -17.62 14.30 19.48
N PHE A 292 -16.36 14.45 19.11
CA PHE A 292 -15.45 15.45 19.66
C PHE A 292 -15.31 16.72 18.81
N ASN A 293 -15.45 16.65 17.47
CA ASN A 293 -15.28 17.87 16.65
C ASN A 293 -16.40 18.87 16.92
N LYS A 294 -15.98 20.08 17.34
CA LYS A 294 -16.82 21.27 17.60
C LYS A 294 -16.11 22.51 17.07
N ASP A 295 -16.75 23.69 17.16
CA ASP A 295 -16.22 24.91 16.57
C ASP A 295 -14.80 25.25 17.03
N ASN A 296 -14.53 25.12 18.33
CA ASN A 296 -13.22 25.40 18.93
C ASN A 296 -12.46 24.15 19.38
N PHE A 297 -12.86 22.94 18.95
CA PHE A 297 -12.25 21.70 19.34
C PHE A 297 -12.20 20.77 18.11
N SER A 298 -11.03 20.61 17.52
CA SER A 298 -10.81 19.79 16.33
C SER A 298 -9.93 18.59 16.66
N VAL A 299 -10.39 17.41 16.29
CA VAL A 299 -9.60 16.17 16.34
C VAL A 299 -9.26 15.75 14.93
N ARG A 300 -8.01 15.34 14.70
CA ARG A 300 -7.57 14.72 13.44
C ARG A 300 -6.71 13.49 13.71
N PHE A 301 -6.82 12.52 12.84
CA PHE A 301 -5.99 11.33 12.85
C PHE A 301 -4.87 11.46 11.83
N VAL A 302 -3.66 11.12 12.24
CA VAL A 302 -2.45 11.21 11.41
C VAL A 302 -1.83 9.82 11.31
N ASP A 303 -1.99 9.17 10.16
CA ASP A 303 -1.34 7.88 9.90
C ASP A 303 0.17 8.09 9.71
N VAL A 304 0.96 7.59 10.64
CA VAL A 304 2.43 7.67 10.63
C VAL A 304 3.09 6.37 10.19
N SER A 305 2.33 5.37 9.75
CA SER A 305 2.86 4.05 9.38
C SER A 305 3.96 4.12 8.32
N ALA A 306 3.81 4.98 7.29
CA ALA A 306 4.82 5.18 6.27
C ALA A 306 6.10 5.85 6.79
N LYS A 307 5.97 6.72 7.81
CA LYS A 307 7.10 7.45 8.39
C LYS A 307 7.87 6.57 9.37
N ILE A 308 7.16 5.90 10.28
CA ILE A 308 7.78 5.06 11.31
C ILE A 308 8.51 3.85 10.72
N SER A 309 8.02 3.28 9.61
CA SER A 309 8.68 2.16 8.93
C SER A 309 10.09 2.48 8.40
N GLN A 310 10.45 3.76 8.30
CA GLN A 310 11.78 4.19 7.85
C GLN A 310 12.86 3.96 8.90
N TYR A 311 12.47 3.81 10.16
CA TYR A 311 13.41 3.63 11.28
C TYR A 311 13.76 2.16 11.54
N GLY A 312 13.31 1.23 10.69
CA GLY A 312 13.59 -0.20 10.84
C GLY A 312 12.85 -0.83 12.02
N GLU A 313 13.46 -1.86 12.62
CA GLU A 313 12.88 -2.58 13.75
C GLU A 313 13.07 -1.78 15.04
N LEU A 314 11.95 -1.32 15.62
CA LEU A 314 11.93 -0.60 16.89
C LEU A 314 11.88 -1.58 18.06
N LYS A 315 12.71 -1.35 19.07
CA LYS A 315 12.73 -2.19 20.27
C LYS A 315 11.51 -1.91 21.14
N THR A 316 10.67 -2.90 21.31
CA THR A 316 9.50 -2.86 22.19
C THR A 316 9.63 -3.82 23.36
N ASN A 317 8.93 -3.56 24.46
CA ASN A 317 8.85 -4.43 25.63
C ASN A 317 7.45 -4.31 26.27
N ALA A 318 7.26 -4.87 27.46
CA ALA A 318 5.97 -4.85 28.16
C ALA A 318 5.44 -3.43 28.45
N HIS A 319 6.32 -2.42 28.50
CA HIS A 319 5.98 -1.02 28.84
C HIS A 319 6.22 -0.03 27.69
N ILE A 320 6.93 -0.43 26.64
CA ILE A 320 7.26 0.43 25.50
C ILE A 320 6.68 -0.20 24.25
N SER A 321 5.61 0.38 23.75
CA SER A 321 5.00 0.04 22.46
C SER A 321 5.59 0.86 21.32
N VAL A 322 5.26 0.51 20.08
CA VAL A 322 5.70 1.27 18.89
C VAL A 322 5.18 2.70 18.93
N GLU A 323 3.98 2.93 19.45
CA GLU A 323 3.34 4.24 19.56
C GLU A 323 4.16 5.21 20.42
N THR A 324 4.92 4.69 21.39
CA THR A 324 5.83 5.49 22.21
C THR A 324 6.86 6.25 21.37
N TYR A 325 7.28 5.69 20.23
CA TYR A 325 8.25 6.30 19.33
C TYR A 325 7.65 7.39 18.42
N TYR A 326 6.31 7.46 18.28
CA TYR A 326 5.68 8.45 17.40
C TYR A 326 5.91 9.88 17.85
N ARG A 327 6.14 10.11 19.15
CA ARG A 327 6.49 11.44 19.68
C ARG A 327 7.75 12.04 19.04
N PHE A 328 8.70 11.21 18.61
CA PHE A 328 9.92 11.67 17.93
C PHE A 328 9.68 12.14 16.48
N LEU A 329 8.51 11.87 15.93
CA LEU A 329 8.12 12.36 14.60
C LEU A 329 7.55 13.79 14.64
N ILE A 330 7.22 14.32 15.82
CA ILE A 330 6.55 15.62 15.98
C ILE A 330 7.35 16.75 15.28
N PRO A 331 8.67 16.92 15.47
CA PRO A 331 9.42 17.99 14.81
C PRO A 331 9.42 17.91 13.28
N GLU A 332 9.22 16.70 12.74
CA GLU A 332 9.18 16.50 11.30
C GLU A 332 7.77 16.69 10.71
N LEU A 333 6.73 16.40 11.48
CA LEU A 333 5.35 16.42 11.02
C LEU A 333 4.66 17.77 11.20
N PHE A 334 5.02 18.54 12.23
CA PHE A 334 4.31 19.76 12.58
C PHE A 334 5.10 21.00 12.15
N VAL A 335 4.40 22.03 11.65
CA VAL A 335 4.97 23.35 11.35
C VAL A 335 4.84 24.33 12.50
N HIS A 336 4.29 23.87 13.63
CA HIS A 336 4.08 24.69 14.82
C HIS A 336 5.41 24.97 15.54
N ASP A 337 5.57 26.18 16.06
CA ASP A 337 6.75 26.55 16.87
C ASP A 337 6.80 25.77 18.19
N LYS A 338 5.62 25.45 18.75
CA LYS A 338 5.46 24.69 19.99
C LYS A 338 4.21 23.82 19.93
N VAL A 339 4.27 22.60 20.49
CA VAL A 339 3.13 21.71 20.69
C VAL A 339 3.15 21.11 22.09
N VAL A 340 1.99 20.74 22.62
CA VAL A 340 1.89 19.93 23.83
C VAL A 340 1.79 18.47 23.43
N TYR A 341 2.70 17.62 23.91
CA TYR A 341 2.54 16.17 23.82
C TYR A 341 2.02 15.63 25.15
N ILE A 342 1.02 14.76 25.10
CA ILE A 342 0.44 14.09 26.26
C ILE A 342 0.20 12.61 25.97
N ASP A 343 0.49 11.75 26.95
CA ASP A 343 0.23 10.32 26.82
C ASP A 343 -1.28 10.03 26.83
N CYS A 344 -1.72 9.11 25.99
CA CYS A 344 -3.12 8.88 25.65
C CYS A 344 -3.99 8.25 26.77
N ASP A 345 -3.38 7.85 27.88
CA ASP A 345 -3.99 7.23 29.06
C ASP A 345 -3.98 8.14 30.31
N THR A 346 -3.92 9.44 30.10
CA THR A 346 -3.96 10.47 31.14
C THR A 346 -5.35 11.14 31.23
N VAL A 347 -5.56 11.94 32.29
CA VAL A 347 -6.75 12.77 32.49
C VAL A 347 -6.31 14.20 32.78
N VAL A 348 -6.95 15.15 32.11
CA VAL A 348 -6.69 16.58 32.27
C VAL A 348 -7.74 17.17 33.21
N GLU A 349 -7.31 17.77 34.33
CA GLU A 349 -8.19 18.34 35.35
C GLU A 349 -8.32 19.86 35.24
N GLU A 350 -7.50 20.52 34.39
CA GLU A 350 -7.53 21.96 34.14
C GLU A 350 -7.37 22.24 32.64
N ASP A 351 -7.53 23.50 32.21
CA ASP A 351 -7.31 23.89 30.83
C ASP A 351 -5.87 23.58 30.40
N ILE A 352 -5.74 22.69 29.38
CA ILE A 352 -4.43 22.28 28.80
C ILE A 352 -3.65 23.46 28.19
N ALA A 353 -4.34 24.57 27.87
CA ALA A 353 -3.71 25.78 27.40
C ALA A 353 -2.72 26.37 28.43
N LYS A 354 -2.94 26.15 29.73
CA LYS A 354 -2.00 26.59 30.80
C LYS A 354 -0.64 25.89 30.62
N LEU A 355 -0.62 24.64 30.22
CA LEU A 355 0.63 23.91 29.94
C LEU A 355 1.29 24.44 28.65
N PHE A 356 0.51 24.73 27.62
CA PHE A 356 0.99 25.31 26.39
C PHE A 356 1.59 26.72 26.58
N GLU A 357 1.02 27.52 27.48
CA GLU A 357 1.46 28.90 27.77
C GLU A 357 2.77 28.97 28.55
N ILE A 358 3.22 27.88 29.18
CA ILE A 358 4.51 27.86 29.90
C ILE A 358 5.62 28.22 28.89
N ASP A 359 6.38 29.26 29.24
CA ASP A 359 7.56 29.64 28.49
C ASP A 359 8.66 28.61 28.72
N ILE A 360 9.13 28.01 27.64
CA ILE A 360 10.24 27.05 27.65
C ILE A 360 11.57 27.71 27.26
N GLU A 361 11.58 29.04 27.14
CA GLU A 361 12.75 29.86 26.79
C GLU A 361 13.41 29.30 25.50
N ASP A 362 14.76 29.17 25.48
CA ASP A 362 15.53 28.61 24.35
C ASP A 362 15.62 27.07 24.37
N ASN A 363 14.82 26.40 25.18
CA ASN A 363 14.86 24.96 25.28
C ASN A 363 14.01 24.30 24.19
N TYR A 364 14.51 23.18 23.64
CA TYR A 364 13.78 22.38 22.64
C TYR A 364 12.61 21.59 23.26
N VAL A 365 12.68 21.26 24.54
CA VAL A 365 11.68 20.44 25.26
C VAL A 365 11.54 20.91 26.70
N GLY A 366 10.28 21.09 27.11
CA GLY A 366 9.88 21.14 28.51
C GLY A 366 9.27 19.79 28.90
N ALA A 367 9.59 19.24 30.04
CA ALA A 367 9.07 17.97 30.51
C ALA A 367 8.73 17.98 31.99
N VAL A 368 7.75 17.15 32.37
CA VAL A 368 7.43 16.86 33.76
C VAL A 368 8.48 15.93 34.33
N ARG A 369 8.89 16.17 35.58
CA ARG A 369 9.83 15.28 36.27
C ARG A 369 9.19 13.92 36.57
N ASP A 370 9.84 12.87 36.12
CA ASP A 370 9.46 11.50 36.47
C ASP A 370 9.96 11.17 37.89
N PHE A 371 9.02 11.06 38.83
CA PHE A 371 9.36 10.76 40.23
C PHE A 371 9.88 9.33 40.42
N ASP A 372 9.37 8.36 39.68
CA ASP A 372 9.84 6.98 39.75
C ASP A 372 11.26 6.86 39.22
N PHE A 373 11.59 7.58 38.16
CA PHE A 373 12.93 7.67 37.62
C PHE A 373 13.88 8.33 38.65
N ILE A 374 13.47 9.42 39.29
CA ILE A 374 14.25 10.09 40.34
C ILE A 374 14.46 9.14 41.50
N ALA A 375 13.42 8.46 41.99
CA ALA A 375 13.51 7.52 43.11
C ALA A 375 14.41 6.31 42.81
N SER A 376 14.34 5.79 41.54
CA SER A 376 15.15 4.63 41.13
C SER A 376 16.63 4.96 40.86
N ASN A 377 16.97 6.25 40.64
CA ASN A 377 18.33 6.71 40.36
C ASN A 377 19.19 6.91 41.62
N TYR A 378 18.63 6.68 42.81
CA TYR A 378 19.40 6.74 44.06
C TYR A 378 20.33 5.53 44.27
N THR A 379 20.34 4.52 43.38
CA THR A 379 21.32 3.44 43.46
C THR A 379 22.62 3.84 42.74
N PRO A 380 23.79 3.71 43.38
CA PRO A 380 25.09 4.11 42.83
C PRO A 380 25.39 3.50 41.45
N GLU A 381 24.95 2.25 41.21
CA GLU A 381 25.19 1.50 39.98
C GLU A 381 24.40 2.14 38.79
N ARG A 382 23.18 2.61 39.00
CA ARG A 382 22.39 3.31 37.96
C ARG A 382 22.95 4.70 37.68
N GLN A 383 23.41 5.44 38.66
CA GLN A 383 24.06 6.71 38.47
C GLN A 383 25.31 6.62 37.59
N GLU A 384 26.13 5.58 37.73
CA GLU A 384 27.30 5.35 36.88
C GLU A 384 26.90 5.02 35.43
N VAL A 385 25.83 4.25 35.23
CA VAL A 385 25.32 3.95 33.89
C VAL A 385 24.83 5.23 33.18
N TYR A 386 24.09 6.09 33.87
CA TYR A 386 23.61 7.36 33.30
C TYR A 386 24.72 8.34 33.02
N LYS A 387 25.70 8.48 33.92
CA LYS A 387 26.91 9.28 33.69
C LYS A 387 27.61 8.88 32.37
N LYS A 388 27.75 7.55 32.15
CA LYS A 388 28.34 7.00 30.94
C LYS A 388 27.50 7.24 29.66
N ILE A 389 26.17 7.14 29.76
CA ILE A 389 25.28 7.28 28.60
C ILE A 389 25.19 8.74 28.17
N PHE A 390 25.16 9.67 29.12
CA PHE A 390 24.94 11.09 28.86
C PHE A 390 26.21 11.96 28.95
N GLU A 391 27.39 11.32 29.12
CA GLU A 391 28.67 12.03 29.29
C GLU A 391 28.61 13.14 30.35
N LEU A 392 27.78 12.91 31.39
CA LEU A 392 27.63 13.88 32.48
C LEU A 392 28.84 13.78 33.44
N PRO A 393 29.36 14.92 33.95
CA PRO A 393 30.50 14.96 34.86
C PRO A 393 30.26 14.27 36.20
#